data_e83fe23f08ad5b5425e5a637225a391c
#
_entry.id   e83fe23f08ad5b5425e5a637225a391c
#
_cell.length_a   1.000
_cell.length_b   1.000
_cell.length_c   1.000
_cell.angle_alpha   90.00
_cell.angle_beta   90.00
_cell.angle_gamma   90.00
#
_symmetry.space_group_name_H-M   'P 1'
#
loop_
_entity.id
_entity.type
_entity.pdbx_description
1 polymer ?
#
loop_
_entity_poly.entity_id
_entity_poly.type
_entity_poly.pdbx_seq_one_letter_code
_entity_poly.pdbx_strand_id
1 'polypeptide(L)'
;MKPIVVFAMFLVATGCMTPSQPGTTGTLTPTIQAEVGREFEIAVGQEAKLQGSNVVIRFRGVTNDSRCPSDVQCVWAGNAVAGFDLSGAGQSEALINTTLDPKSVSYGGYTIALVGLKPTPKSGSAIPALEYIATLRVN
;
A
#
# COMPACT_ATOMS: atom_id res chain seq x y z
N MET A 1 -49.18 55.92 43.95
CA MET A 1 -49.44 54.53 43.52
C MET A 1 -48.57 54.26 42.27
N LYS A 2 -47.49 53.57 42.44
CA LYS A 2 -46.56 53.20 41.31
C LYS A 2 -46.81 51.74 40.94
N PRO A 3 -47.07 51.38 39.69
CA PRO A 3 -47.12 49.98 39.27
C PRO A 3 -45.69 49.45 39.10
N ILE A 4 -45.47 48.29 39.70
CA ILE A 4 -44.22 47.50 39.57
C ILE A 4 -44.34 46.72 38.26
N VAL A 5 -43.46 47.04 37.33
CA VAL A 5 -43.31 46.24 36.08
C VAL A 5 -42.34 45.11 36.38
N VAL A 6 -42.88 43.87 36.42
CA VAL A 6 -42.04 42.66 36.51
C VAL A 6 -41.54 42.30 35.12
N PHE A 7 -40.26 42.46 34.91
CA PHE A 7 -39.56 42.04 33.66
C PHE A 7 -39.23 40.53 33.76
N ALA A 8 -40.04 39.72 33.06
CA ALA A 8 -39.75 38.29 32.94
C ALA A 8 -38.59 38.11 31.93
N MET A 9 -37.43 37.70 32.42
CA MET A 9 -36.25 37.42 31.65
C MET A 9 -36.34 36.00 31.05
N PHE A 10 -36.73 35.88 29.78
CA PHE A 10 -36.67 34.64 29.05
C PHE A 10 -35.22 34.28 28.70
N LEU A 11 -34.66 33.28 29.37
CA LEU A 11 -33.42 32.64 28.99
C LEU A 11 -33.64 31.73 27.77
N VAL A 12 -33.27 32.18 26.58
CA VAL A 12 -33.18 31.38 25.40
C VAL A 12 -31.89 30.58 25.45
N ALA A 13 -31.97 29.32 25.79
CA ALA A 13 -30.84 28.40 25.67
C ALA A 13 -30.60 28.06 24.18
N THR A 14 -29.62 28.71 23.55
CA THR A 14 -29.17 28.36 22.23
C THR A 14 -28.33 27.09 22.31
N GLY A 15 -28.96 25.94 22.05
CA GLY A 15 -28.28 24.67 21.90
C GLY A 15 -27.40 24.70 20.64
N CYS A 16 -26.08 24.73 20.79
CA CYS A 16 -25.15 24.43 19.72
C CYS A 16 -25.30 22.96 19.32
N MET A 17 -26.06 22.70 18.27
CA MET A 17 -25.96 21.42 17.56
C MET A 17 -24.62 21.39 16.81
N THR A 18 -23.64 20.67 17.33
CA THR A 18 -22.46 20.28 16.59
C THR A 18 -22.89 19.28 15.51
N PRO A 19 -22.65 19.53 14.20
CA PRO A 19 -22.89 18.54 13.19
C PRO A 19 -21.93 17.37 13.44
N SER A 20 -22.47 16.20 13.75
CA SER A 20 -21.73 14.94 13.74
C SER A 20 -21.27 14.70 12.30
N GLN A 21 -19.99 14.87 12.03
CA GLN A 21 -19.41 14.42 10.79
C GLN A 21 -19.52 12.90 10.72
N PRO A 22 -20.04 12.34 9.63
CA PRO A 22 -19.95 10.90 9.41
C PRO A 22 -18.46 10.56 9.33
N GLY A 23 -17.97 9.85 10.34
CA GLY A 23 -16.62 9.30 10.34
C GLY A 23 -16.49 8.38 9.14
N THR A 24 -15.80 8.83 8.11
CA THR A 24 -15.32 7.97 7.04
C THR A 24 -14.33 7.01 7.68
N THR A 25 -14.80 5.81 8.02
CA THR A 25 -13.94 4.69 8.42
C THR A 25 -13.22 4.21 7.17
N GLY A 26 -12.33 5.03 6.63
CA GLY A 26 -11.31 4.57 5.71
C GLY A 26 -10.42 3.64 6.52
N THR A 27 -10.41 2.36 6.18
CA THR A 27 -9.39 1.44 6.67
C THR A 27 -8.06 1.96 6.15
N LEU A 28 -7.37 2.72 7.01
CA LEU A 28 -6.02 3.20 6.73
C LEU A 28 -5.12 1.97 6.75
N THR A 29 -4.83 1.43 5.58
CA THR A 29 -3.76 0.45 5.43
C THR A 29 -2.47 1.14 5.91
N PRO A 30 -1.80 0.61 6.95
CA PRO A 30 -0.63 1.29 7.49
C PRO A 30 0.45 1.41 6.41
N THR A 31 0.95 2.63 6.20
CA THR A 31 2.07 2.89 5.29
C THR A 31 3.36 2.34 5.91
N ILE A 32 4.03 1.48 5.18
CA ILE A 32 5.31 0.90 5.58
C ILE A 32 6.40 1.99 5.49
N GLN A 33 7.24 2.10 6.51
CA GLN A 33 8.43 2.95 6.47
C GLN A 33 9.60 2.11 5.99
N ALA A 34 10.01 2.32 4.74
CA ALA A 34 11.10 1.59 4.10
C ALA A 34 12.44 2.33 4.30
N GLU A 35 13.50 1.59 4.60
CA GLU A 35 14.86 2.13 4.73
C GLU A 35 15.72 1.71 3.53
N VAL A 36 16.59 2.61 3.08
CA VAL A 36 17.58 2.31 2.02
C VAL A 36 18.52 1.21 2.49
N GLY A 37 18.79 0.24 1.63
CA GLY A 37 19.65 -0.91 1.90
C GLY A 37 19.01 -2.04 2.70
N ARG A 38 17.78 -1.87 3.19
CA ARG A 38 17.03 -2.90 3.91
C ARG A 38 15.93 -3.52 3.08
N GLU A 39 15.68 -4.80 3.33
CA GLU A 39 14.54 -5.50 2.76
C GLU A 39 13.28 -5.23 3.60
N PHE A 40 12.16 -5.08 2.91
CA PHE A 40 10.85 -4.96 3.53
C PHE A 40 9.81 -5.72 2.70
N GLU A 41 8.75 -6.16 3.36
CA GLU A 41 7.62 -6.83 2.73
C GLU A 41 6.47 -5.86 2.53
N ILE A 42 5.79 -5.99 1.37
CA ILE A 42 4.64 -5.18 1.00
C ILE A 42 3.56 -6.08 0.39
N ALA A 43 2.35 -6.04 0.96
CA ALA A 43 1.20 -6.77 0.45
C ALA A 43 0.49 -5.98 -0.65
N VAL A 44 -0.32 -6.66 -1.46
CA VAL A 44 -1.12 -6.03 -2.52
C VAL A 44 -1.98 -4.91 -1.93
N GLY A 45 -1.94 -3.75 -2.56
CA GLY A 45 -2.67 -2.55 -2.15
C GLY A 45 -1.99 -1.71 -1.07
N GLN A 46 -0.94 -2.21 -0.42
CA GLN A 46 -0.17 -1.43 0.55
C GLN A 46 0.79 -0.46 -0.12
N GLU A 47 1.18 0.55 0.66
CA GLU A 47 2.17 1.56 0.28
C GLU A 47 3.35 1.53 1.23
N ALA A 48 4.55 1.70 0.67
CA ALA A 48 5.78 1.90 1.41
C ALA A 48 6.37 3.26 1.07
N LYS A 49 6.64 4.08 2.10
CA LYS A 49 7.32 5.35 1.96
C LYS A 49 8.78 5.20 2.32
N LEU A 50 9.68 5.62 1.42
CA LEU A 50 11.11 5.59 1.65
C LEU A 50 11.51 6.71 2.63
N GLN A 51 12.17 6.35 3.73
CA GLN A 51 12.63 7.29 4.75
C GLN A 51 13.64 8.29 4.15
N GLY A 52 13.48 9.55 4.53
CA GLY A 52 14.34 10.63 4.04
C GLY A 52 14.07 11.07 2.59
N SER A 53 13.01 10.57 1.96
CA SER A 53 12.62 10.95 0.61
C SER A 53 11.10 11.11 0.46
N ASN A 54 10.66 11.57 -0.72
CA ASN A 54 9.24 11.63 -1.07
C ASN A 54 8.78 10.39 -1.86
N VAL A 55 9.67 9.42 -2.09
CA VAL A 55 9.36 8.22 -2.88
C VAL A 55 8.36 7.35 -2.12
N VAL A 56 7.27 7.01 -2.79
CA VAL A 56 6.27 6.07 -2.33
C VAL A 56 6.13 4.96 -3.36
N ILE A 57 6.12 3.73 -2.88
CA ILE A 57 5.99 2.51 -3.67
C ILE A 57 4.67 1.84 -3.26
N ARG A 58 3.78 1.61 -4.20
CA ARG A 58 2.55 0.85 -3.99
C ARG A 58 2.60 -0.46 -4.75
N PHE A 59 2.33 -1.56 -4.10
CA PHE A 59 2.24 -2.86 -4.76
C PHE A 59 0.84 -3.07 -5.33
N ARG A 60 0.72 -3.15 -6.67
CA ARG A 60 -0.56 -3.37 -7.35
C ARG A 60 -0.98 -4.84 -7.38
N GLY A 61 -0.01 -5.73 -7.36
CA GLY A 61 -0.23 -7.17 -7.45
C GLY A 61 0.62 -7.85 -8.52
N VAL A 62 0.27 -9.08 -8.83
CA VAL A 62 0.97 -9.93 -9.81
C VAL A 62 0.10 -10.06 -11.05
N THR A 63 0.66 -9.74 -12.22
CA THR A 63 -0.05 -9.81 -13.49
C THR A 63 0.10 -11.16 -14.20
N ASN A 64 1.21 -11.86 -13.92
CA ASN A 64 1.50 -13.18 -14.44
C ASN A 64 2.34 -13.95 -13.43
N ASP A 65 2.00 -15.19 -13.15
CA ASP A 65 2.76 -16.07 -12.27
C ASP A 65 2.88 -17.46 -12.90
N SER A 66 4.06 -17.74 -13.42
CA SER A 66 4.43 -19.04 -14.00
C SER A 66 5.61 -19.67 -13.25
N ARG A 67 5.83 -19.27 -11.98
CA ARG A 67 6.89 -19.86 -11.14
C ARG A 67 6.65 -21.35 -10.95
N CYS A 68 7.75 -22.10 -10.82
CA CYS A 68 7.65 -23.53 -10.53
C CYS A 68 6.98 -23.77 -9.17
N PRO A 69 5.91 -24.59 -9.12
CA PRO A 69 5.30 -24.98 -7.85
C PRO A 69 6.29 -25.73 -6.96
N SER A 70 6.20 -25.52 -5.65
CA SER A 70 7.13 -26.09 -4.66
C SER A 70 7.02 -27.60 -4.47
N ASP A 71 5.93 -28.18 -4.93
CA ASP A 71 5.59 -29.62 -4.80
C ASP A 71 5.87 -30.44 -6.07
N VAL A 72 6.46 -29.82 -7.09
CA VAL A 72 6.86 -30.48 -8.35
C VAL A 72 8.28 -30.05 -8.73
N GLN A 73 8.89 -30.81 -9.64
CA GLN A 73 10.20 -30.49 -10.20
C GLN A 73 10.03 -29.98 -11.63
N CYS A 74 10.42 -28.73 -11.88
CA CYS A 74 10.33 -28.12 -13.19
C CYS A 74 11.69 -28.12 -13.89
N VAL A 75 11.66 -28.06 -15.22
CA VAL A 75 12.88 -27.91 -16.05
C VAL A 75 13.52 -26.52 -15.85
N TRP A 76 12.69 -25.50 -15.56
CA TRP A 76 13.11 -24.14 -15.26
C TRP A 76 12.29 -23.53 -14.12
N ALA A 77 12.84 -22.48 -13.52
CA ALA A 77 12.21 -21.86 -12.34
C ALA A 77 10.89 -21.13 -12.62
N GLY A 78 10.60 -20.81 -13.89
CA GLY A 78 9.49 -19.95 -14.25
C GLY A 78 9.70 -18.50 -13.85
N ASN A 79 8.66 -17.68 -13.98
CA ASN A 79 8.73 -16.25 -13.68
C ASN A 79 7.39 -15.73 -13.12
N ALA A 80 7.43 -14.71 -12.29
CA ALA A 80 6.27 -13.91 -11.97
C ALA A 80 6.55 -12.43 -12.26
N VAL A 81 5.52 -11.69 -12.66
CA VAL A 81 5.58 -10.26 -12.96
C VAL A 81 4.79 -9.49 -11.92
N ALA A 82 5.49 -8.74 -11.09
CA ALA A 82 4.92 -7.88 -10.05
C ALA A 82 4.81 -6.44 -10.54
N GLY A 83 3.65 -5.83 -10.37
CA GLY A 83 3.35 -4.45 -10.77
C GLY A 83 3.38 -3.50 -9.59
N PHE A 84 4.02 -2.35 -9.78
CA PHE A 84 4.15 -1.29 -8.77
C PHE A 84 3.78 0.06 -9.35
N ASP A 85 3.10 0.91 -8.54
CA ASP A 85 2.96 2.34 -8.79
C ASP A 85 4.03 3.07 -7.98
N LEU A 86 4.71 4.00 -8.62
CA LEU A 86 5.79 4.79 -8.04
C LEU A 86 5.41 6.27 -8.08
N SER A 87 5.57 6.96 -6.97
CA SER A 87 5.27 8.39 -6.85
C SER A 87 6.28 9.13 -5.97
N GLY A 88 6.25 10.46 -6.00
CA GLY A 88 7.16 11.32 -5.24
C GLY A 88 8.28 11.94 -6.07
N ALA A 89 8.60 11.36 -7.24
CA ALA A 89 9.50 11.94 -8.24
C ALA A 89 8.85 11.91 -9.65
N GLY A 90 7.54 12.19 -9.69
CA GLY A 90 6.65 11.97 -10.81
C GLY A 90 5.77 10.74 -10.61
N GLN A 91 4.84 10.48 -11.52
CA GLN A 91 4.03 9.25 -11.52
C GLN A 91 4.64 8.27 -12.51
N SER A 92 4.86 7.03 -12.09
CA SER A 92 5.41 5.97 -12.93
C SER A 92 4.84 4.61 -12.53
N GLU A 93 4.74 3.72 -13.50
CA GLU A 93 4.43 2.31 -13.28
C GLU A 93 5.67 1.47 -13.56
N ALA A 94 5.87 0.44 -12.76
CA ALA A 94 6.96 -0.51 -12.93
C ALA A 94 6.46 -1.94 -12.95
N LEU A 95 7.00 -2.75 -13.85
CA LEU A 95 6.83 -4.20 -13.88
C LEU A 95 8.20 -4.82 -13.59
N ILE A 96 8.27 -5.59 -12.50
CA ILE A 96 9.51 -6.21 -12.03
C ILE A 96 9.30 -7.73 -11.99
N ASN A 97 10.27 -8.46 -12.51
CA ASN A 97 10.23 -9.90 -12.65
C ASN A 97 10.97 -10.61 -11.51
N THR A 98 10.54 -11.82 -11.17
CA THR A 98 11.22 -12.64 -10.17
C THR A 98 12.48 -13.30 -10.72
N THR A 99 12.48 -13.70 -11.98
CA THR A 99 13.56 -14.50 -12.60
C THR A 99 14.16 -13.83 -13.83
N LEU A 100 13.31 -13.25 -14.67
CA LEU A 100 13.71 -12.57 -15.90
C LEU A 100 14.05 -11.09 -15.64
N ASP A 101 14.68 -10.43 -16.59
CA ASP A 101 14.88 -8.98 -16.55
C ASP A 101 13.62 -8.22 -17.03
N PRO A 102 13.34 -7.02 -16.48
CA PRO A 102 14.05 -6.37 -15.39
C PRO A 102 13.67 -6.94 -13.99
N LYS A 103 14.70 -7.17 -13.14
CA LYS A 103 14.51 -7.54 -11.71
C LYS A 103 14.50 -6.32 -10.79
N SER A 104 14.76 -5.16 -11.35
CA SER A 104 14.75 -3.88 -10.64
C SER A 104 14.40 -2.73 -11.59
N VAL A 105 14.02 -1.62 -11.00
CA VAL A 105 13.74 -0.36 -11.72
C VAL A 105 14.44 0.79 -11.02
N SER A 106 14.92 1.77 -11.80
CA SER A 106 15.46 3.02 -11.28
C SER A 106 14.36 4.07 -11.20
N TYR A 107 14.19 4.70 -10.04
CA TYR A 107 13.19 5.72 -9.82
C TYR A 107 13.62 6.71 -8.73
N GLY A 108 13.50 8.01 -8.99
CA GLY A 108 13.80 9.07 -8.01
C GLY A 108 15.24 9.04 -7.47
N GLY A 109 16.21 8.53 -8.25
CA GLY A 109 17.60 8.37 -7.83
C GLY A 109 17.90 7.08 -7.05
N TYR A 110 16.91 6.21 -6.88
CA TYR A 110 17.03 4.93 -6.20
C TYR A 110 16.84 3.77 -7.16
N THR A 111 17.35 2.59 -6.78
CA THR A 111 17.08 1.33 -7.47
C THR A 111 16.18 0.46 -6.60
N ILE A 112 14.99 0.16 -7.09
CA ILE A 112 14.00 -0.70 -6.43
C ILE A 112 14.11 -2.09 -7.03
N ALA A 113 14.51 -3.08 -6.22
CA ALA A 113 14.70 -4.46 -6.63
C ALA A 113 13.66 -5.38 -5.99
N LEU A 114 13.13 -6.32 -6.76
CA LEU A 114 12.29 -7.41 -6.26
C LEU A 114 13.19 -8.55 -5.80
N VAL A 115 13.22 -8.79 -4.49
CA VAL A 115 14.05 -9.83 -3.85
C VAL A 115 13.30 -11.15 -3.74
N GLY A 116 11.98 -11.08 -3.49
CA GLY A 116 11.14 -12.26 -3.33
C GLY A 116 9.66 -11.97 -3.54
N LEU A 117 8.90 -13.03 -3.74
CA LEU A 117 7.45 -12.98 -3.91
C LEU A 117 6.80 -14.18 -3.23
N LYS A 118 5.90 -13.94 -2.29
CA LYS A 118 5.12 -14.94 -1.57
C LYS A 118 3.64 -14.87 -1.99
N PRO A 119 2.88 -15.97 -1.80
CA PRO A 119 3.34 -17.31 -1.43
C PRO A 119 4.05 -18.00 -2.59
N THR A 120 4.75 -19.09 -2.29
CA THR A 120 5.28 -19.99 -3.34
C THR A 120 4.12 -20.77 -3.94
N PRO A 121 4.01 -20.88 -5.29
CA PRO A 121 2.95 -21.65 -5.91
C PRO A 121 2.95 -23.13 -5.49
N LYS A 122 1.77 -23.73 -5.52
CA LYS A 122 1.59 -25.19 -5.41
C LYS A 122 0.81 -25.69 -6.62
N SER A 123 1.12 -26.91 -7.06
CA SER A 123 0.42 -27.50 -8.19
C SER A 123 -1.08 -27.65 -7.92
N GLY A 124 -1.90 -27.34 -8.90
CA GLY A 124 -3.36 -27.42 -8.79
C GLY A 124 -4.03 -26.35 -7.93
N SER A 125 -3.29 -25.39 -7.40
CA SER A 125 -3.83 -24.29 -6.60
C SER A 125 -3.46 -22.93 -7.19
N ALA A 126 -4.46 -22.10 -7.47
CA ALA A 126 -4.23 -20.72 -7.82
C ALA A 126 -3.98 -19.87 -6.54
N ILE A 127 -3.06 -18.93 -6.61
CA ILE A 127 -2.84 -17.96 -5.53
C ILE A 127 -3.88 -16.84 -5.70
N PRO A 128 -4.71 -16.55 -4.68
CA PRO A 128 -5.63 -15.42 -4.73
C PRO A 128 -4.86 -14.10 -4.92
N ALA A 129 -5.39 -13.20 -5.76
CA ALA A 129 -4.69 -11.98 -6.17
C ALA A 129 -4.25 -11.09 -4.99
N LEU A 130 -5.01 -11.08 -3.90
CA LEU A 130 -4.72 -10.24 -2.72
C LEU A 130 -3.77 -10.91 -1.71
N GLU A 131 -3.40 -12.17 -1.90
CA GLU A 131 -2.50 -12.89 -1.00
C GLU A 131 -1.02 -12.71 -1.33
N TYR A 132 -0.71 -12.05 -2.45
CA TYR A 132 0.69 -11.81 -2.80
C TYR A 132 1.35 -10.80 -1.87
N ILE A 133 2.57 -11.12 -1.47
CA ILE A 133 3.47 -10.27 -0.69
C ILE A 133 4.80 -10.21 -1.43
N ALA A 134 5.22 -9.01 -1.81
CA ALA A 134 6.52 -8.77 -2.43
C ALA A 134 7.56 -8.39 -1.37
N THR A 135 8.75 -8.96 -1.47
CA THR A 135 9.92 -8.51 -0.71
C THR A 135 10.75 -7.61 -1.61
N LEU A 136 10.93 -6.38 -1.21
CA LEU A 136 11.67 -5.35 -1.94
C LEU A 136 12.91 -4.92 -1.19
N ARG A 137 13.92 -4.49 -1.94
CA ARG A 137 15.07 -3.73 -1.45
C ARG A 137 15.24 -2.46 -2.27
N VAL A 138 15.46 -1.34 -1.61
CA VAL A 138 15.77 -0.04 -2.24
C VAL A 138 17.23 0.31 -1.95
N ASN A 139 18.01 0.62 -2.99
CA ASN A 139 19.43 0.98 -2.91
C ASN A 139 19.67 2.35 -3.54
#